data_341b6f0f0546a1977ae674bdaa16d6ab
#
_entry.id   341b6f0f0546a1977ae674bdaa16d6ab
#
_cell.length_a   1.000
_cell.length_b   1.000
_cell.length_c   1.000
_cell.angle_alpha   90.00
_cell.angle_beta   90.00
_cell.angle_gamma   90.00
#
_symmetry.space_group_name_H-M   'P 1'
#
loop_
_entity.id
_entity.type
_entity.pdbx_description
1 polymer ?
#
loop_
_entity_poly.entity_id
_entity_poly.type
_entity_poly.pdbx_seq_one_letter_code
_entity_poly.pdbx_strand_id
1 'polypeptide(L)'
;MYKSKKPYHYGTGRRKSSVARVHLFPNGTGAITINGRDIDDYFGLETLKLIVRQPLDTTDLLGKVDISATVSGGGVTGQAGAIRHGISRALLEMNAEYRPALKAAGVLTRDPRMKERKKYCLKAARRAPQFSKR
;
A
#
# COMPACT_ATOMS: atom_id res chain seq x y z
N MET A 1 7.66 -25.68 18.73
CA MET A 1 7.50 -24.58 17.78
C MET A 1 6.18 -23.85 18.04
N TYR A 2 6.26 -22.61 18.46
CA TYR A 2 5.07 -21.82 18.76
C TYR A 2 4.37 -21.42 17.47
N LYS A 3 3.21 -21.99 17.18
CA LYS A 3 2.37 -21.54 16.07
C LYS A 3 1.37 -20.54 16.61
N SER A 4 1.51 -19.30 16.20
CA SER A 4 0.53 -18.28 16.52
C SER A 4 -0.79 -18.65 15.85
N LYS A 5 -1.83 -18.91 16.64
CA LYS A 5 -3.18 -19.19 16.15
C LYS A 5 -3.92 -17.89 15.86
N LYS A 6 -3.30 -17.02 15.07
CA LYS A 6 -3.95 -15.76 14.70
C LYS A 6 -4.98 -16.01 13.60
N PRO A 7 -6.19 -15.44 13.73
CA PRO A 7 -7.24 -15.62 12.71
C PRO A 7 -7.02 -14.81 11.44
N TYR A 8 -5.84 -14.20 11.29
CA TYR A 8 -5.53 -13.32 10.17
C TYR A 8 -4.12 -13.58 9.64
N HIS A 9 -3.91 -13.16 8.39
CA HIS A 9 -2.60 -13.09 7.78
C HIS A 9 -2.09 -11.65 7.84
N TYR A 10 -0.80 -11.49 8.10
CA TYR A 10 -0.21 -10.18 8.35
C TYR A 10 0.74 -9.79 7.22
N GLY A 11 0.69 -8.53 6.81
CA GLY A 11 1.63 -7.96 5.87
C GLY A 11 1.95 -6.52 6.24
N THR A 12 3.23 -6.15 6.18
CA THR A 12 3.66 -4.77 6.37
C THR A 12 3.98 -4.17 5.01
N GLY A 13 3.35 -3.04 4.69
CA GLY A 13 3.63 -2.29 3.47
C GLY A 13 4.26 -0.96 3.79
N ARG A 14 5.12 -0.49 2.87
CA ARG A 14 5.78 0.81 3.01
C ARG A 14 5.85 1.51 1.68
N ARG A 15 5.63 2.81 1.71
CA ARG A 15 5.85 3.68 0.55
C ARG A 15 6.15 5.08 1.05
N LYS A 16 7.22 5.71 0.52
CA LYS A 16 7.71 7.00 1.02
C LYS A 16 7.95 6.89 2.52
N SER A 17 7.35 7.78 3.33
CA SER A 17 7.44 7.71 4.78
C SER A 17 6.25 7.00 5.42
N SER A 18 5.31 6.47 4.61
CA SER A 18 4.14 5.78 5.11
C SER A 18 4.43 4.33 5.43
N VAL A 19 3.89 3.85 6.55
CA VAL A 19 3.98 2.46 6.99
C VAL A 19 2.57 1.94 7.22
N ALA A 20 2.23 0.83 6.58
CA ALA A 20 0.93 0.18 6.74
C ALA A 20 1.10 -1.19 7.37
N ARG A 21 0.31 -1.47 8.40
CA ARG A 21 0.19 -2.79 9.02
C ARG A 21 -1.15 -3.36 8.59
N VAL A 22 -1.10 -4.41 7.79
CA VAL A 22 -2.30 -4.99 7.20
C VAL A 22 -2.61 -6.34 7.84
N HIS A 23 -3.85 -6.48 8.31
CA HIS A 23 -4.39 -7.74 8.81
C HIS A 23 -5.44 -8.20 7.82
N LEU A 24 -5.24 -9.37 7.23
CA LEU A 24 -6.15 -9.93 6.25
C LEU A 24 -6.88 -11.11 6.87
N PHE A 25 -8.21 -11.01 6.90
CA PHE A 25 -9.07 -12.07 7.44
C PHE A 25 -9.68 -12.85 6.28
N PRO A 26 -9.34 -14.12 6.12
CA PRO A 26 -9.99 -14.95 5.10
C PRO A 26 -11.46 -15.19 5.44
N ASN A 27 -12.26 -15.53 4.46
CA ASN A 27 -13.70 -15.78 4.62
C ASN A 27 -14.49 -14.54 5.05
N GLY A 28 -14.09 -13.37 4.54
CA GLY A 28 -14.76 -12.12 4.83
C GLY A 28 -15.82 -11.74 3.80
N THR A 29 -16.39 -10.55 3.97
CA THR A 29 -17.42 -9.99 3.10
C THR A 29 -16.93 -8.90 2.17
N GLY A 30 -15.64 -8.59 2.22
CA GLY A 30 -15.05 -7.56 1.39
C GLY A 30 -14.90 -6.20 2.07
N ALA A 31 -15.06 -6.15 3.40
CA ALA A 31 -14.89 -4.91 4.15
C ALA A 31 -13.39 -4.54 4.24
N ILE A 32 -13.08 -3.29 3.93
CA ILE A 32 -11.73 -2.76 4.06
C ILE A 32 -11.79 -1.59 5.04
N THR A 33 -11.14 -1.74 6.19
CA THR A 33 -11.11 -0.74 7.25
C THR A 33 -9.71 -0.20 7.41
N ILE A 34 -9.57 1.12 7.42
CA ILE A 34 -8.28 1.79 7.56
C ILE A 34 -8.34 2.72 8.76
N ASN A 35 -7.50 2.45 9.77
CA ASN A 35 -7.46 3.21 11.02
C ASN A 35 -8.84 3.31 11.69
N GLY A 36 -9.62 2.23 11.63
CA GLY A 36 -10.96 2.20 12.21
C GLY A 36 -12.05 2.86 11.36
N ARG A 37 -11.72 3.31 10.15
CA ARG A 37 -12.64 3.95 9.23
C ARG A 37 -12.81 3.10 7.96
N ASP A 38 -14.00 3.13 7.38
CA ASP A 38 -14.21 2.47 6.10
C ASP A 38 -13.33 3.13 5.01
N ILE A 39 -12.94 2.35 4.01
CA ILE A 39 -12.11 2.86 2.91
C ILE A 39 -12.77 4.05 2.21
N ASP A 40 -14.09 4.04 2.06
CA ASP A 40 -14.81 5.15 1.43
C ASP A 40 -14.76 6.43 2.25
N ASP A 41 -14.69 6.33 3.57
CA ASP A 41 -14.54 7.46 4.47
C ASP A 41 -13.09 7.95 4.56
N TYR A 42 -12.13 7.02 4.46
CA TYR A 42 -10.72 7.36 4.62
C TYR A 42 -10.12 7.98 3.36
N PHE A 43 -10.41 7.42 2.20
CA PHE A 43 -9.96 7.93 0.92
C PHE A 43 -11.11 8.58 0.17
N GLY A 44 -11.00 9.88 -0.11
CA GLY A 44 -12.00 10.60 -0.88
C GLY A 44 -11.90 10.42 -2.39
N LEU A 45 -10.75 9.93 -2.89
CA LEU A 45 -10.51 9.76 -4.31
C LEU A 45 -10.66 8.30 -4.73
N GLU A 46 -11.41 8.05 -5.78
CA GLU A 46 -11.62 6.71 -6.33
C GLU A 46 -10.31 6.05 -6.79
N THR A 47 -9.37 6.85 -7.32
CA THR A 47 -8.07 6.35 -7.76
C THR A 47 -7.28 5.71 -6.62
N LEU A 48 -7.34 6.29 -5.43
CA LEU A 48 -6.66 5.74 -4.25
C LEU A 48 -7.31 4.43 -3.79
N LYS A 49 -8.64 4.35 -3.85
CA LYS A 49 -9.37 3.12 -3.53
C LYS A 49 -9.01 2.00 -4.51
N LEU A 50 -8.88 2.32 -5.79
CA LEU A 50 -8.46 1.35 -6.80
C LEU A 50 -7.05 0.82 -6.55
N ILE A 51 -6.14 1.69 -6.12
CA ILE A 51 -4.77 1.30 -5.78
C ILE A 51 -4.79 0.28 -4.64
N VAL A 52 -5.57 0.54 -3.59
CA VAL A 52 -5.69 -0.36 -2.43
C VAL A 52 -6.30 -1.70 -2.84
N ARG A 53 -7.29 -1.70 -3.73
CA ARG A 53 -8.00 -2.91 -4.15
C ARG A 53 -7.26 -3.72 -5.23
N GLN A 54 -6.25 -3.14 -5.86
CA GLN A 54 -5.56 -3.78 -6.98
C GLN A 54 -5.05 -5.21 -6.68
N PRO A 55 -4.41 -5.49 -5.52
CA PRO A 55 -3.98 -6.85 -5.21
C PRO A 55 -5.15 -7.84 -5.12
N LEU A 56 -6.28 -7.41 -4.58
CA LEU A 56 -7.47 -8.25 -4.44
C LEU A 56 -8.09 -8.54 -5.80
N ASP A 57 -8.14 -7.57 -6.71
CA ASP A 57 -8.60 -7.77 -8.08
C ASP A 57 -7.70 -8.76 -8.83
N THR A 58 -6.39 -8.64 -8.65
CA THR A 58 -5.41 -9.51 -9.32
C THR A 58 -5.57 -10.97 -8.89
N THR A 59 -5.98 -11.21 -7.66
CA THR A 59 -6.14 -12.56 -7.10
C THR A 59 -7.59 -13.03 -7.04
N ASP A 60 -8.53 -12.24 -7.57
CA ASP A 60 -9.98 -12.52 -7.53
C ASP A 60 -10.54 -12.74 -6.11
N LEU A 61 -9.95 -12.06 -5.13
CA LEU A 61 -10.37 -12.13 -3.73
C LEU A 61 -11.20 -10.92 -3.28
N LEU A 62 -11.49 -10.00 -4.17
CA LEU A 62 -12.32 -8.83 -3.85
C LEU A 62 -13.72 -9.30 -3.43
N GLY A 63 -14.15 -8.87 -2.24
CA GLY A 63 -15.43 -9.31 -1.67
C GLY A 63 -15.37 -10.64 -0.92
N LYS A 64 -14.22 -11.31 -0.90
CA LYS A 64 -14.06 -12.62 -0.23
C LYS A 64 -13.23 -12.56 1.03
N VAL A 65 -12.53 -11.47 1.27
CA VAL A 65 -11.66 -11.27 2.44
C VAL A 65 -11.96 -9.92 3.07
N ASP A 66 -11.77 -9.85 4.37
CA ASP A 66 -11.82 -8.59 5.10
C ASP A 66 -10.40 -8.11 5.39
N ILE A 67 -10.21 -6.80 5.37
CA ILE A 67 -8.90 -6.20 5.61
C ILE A 67 -9.04 -5.13 6.67
N SER A 68 -8.17 -5.20 7.67
CA SER A 68 -7.99 -4.15 8.67
C SER A 68 -6.57 -3.63 8.55
N ALA A 69 -6.42 -2.37 8.22
CA ALA A 69 -5.12 -1.74 8.05
C ALA A 69 -4.94 -0.61 9.06
N THR A 70 -3.74 -0.53 9.62
CA THR A 70 -3.31 0.60 10.44
C THR A 70 -2.17 1.28 9.70
N VAL A 71 -2.36 2.57 9.39
CA VAL A 71 -1.42 3.33 8.56
C VAL A 71 -0.97 4.56 9.32
N SER A 72 0.31 4.88 9.22
CA SER A 72 0.88 6.09 9.80
C SER A 72 1.91 6.70 8.88
N GLY A 73 2.11 8.00 9.01
CA GLY A 73 3.11 8.76 8.27
C GLY A 73 2.72 9.06 6.83
N GLY A 74 3.42 10.02 6.22
CA GLY A 74 3.24 10.39 4.83
C GLY A 74 1.88 10.97 4.48
N GLY A 75 1.64 11.17 3.19
CA GLY A 75 0.37 11.63 2.66
C GLY A 75 -0.54 10.49 2.22
N VAL A 76 -1.79 10.81 1.87
CA VAL A 76 -2.80 9.80 1.51
C VAL A 76 -2.37 8.92 0.33
N THR A 77 -1.68 9.49 -0.66
CA THR A 77 -1.20 8.73 -1.81
C THR A 77 -0.15 7.69 -1.40
N GLY A 78 0.80 8.10 -0.55
CA GLY A 78 1.80 7.19 0.00
C GLY A 78 1.17 6.11 0.87
N GLN A 79 0.17 6.48 1.65
CA GLN A 79 -0.56 5.52 2.49
C GLN A 79 -1.29 4.47 1.65
N ALA A 80 -1.95 4.88 0.55
CA ALA A 80 -2.62 3.95 -0.34
C ALA A 80 -1.62 2.95 -0.95
N GLY A 81 -0.46 3.42 -1.39
CA GLY A 81 0.60 2.56 -1.91
C GLY A 81 1.17 1.61 -0.87
N ALA A 82 1.33 2.09 0.38
CA ALA A 82 1.79 1.25 1.48
C ALA A 82 0.78 0.15 1.82
N ILE A 83 -0.50 0.48 1.86
CA ILE A 83 -1.57 -0.49 2.11
C ILE A 83 -1.59 -1.54 0.99
N ARG A 84 -1.48 -1.13 -0.27
CA ARG A 84 -1.42 -2.05 -1.41
C ARG A 84 -0.28 -3.06 -1.25
N HIS A 85 0.90 -2.58 -0.91
CA HIS A 85 2.06 -3.44 -0.68
C HIS A 85 1.84 -4.39 0.49
N GLY A 86 1.26 -3.90 1.59
CA GLY A 86 0.94 -4.71 2.76
C GLY A 86 -0.08 -5.80 2.46
N ILE A 87 -1.12 -5.49 1.70
CA ILE A 87 -2.13 -6.46 1.27
C ILE A 87 -1.48 -7.55 0.41
N SER A 88 -0.62 -7.16 -0.53
CA SER A 88 0.08 -8.12 -1.38
C SER A 88 0.93 -9.10 -0.58
N ARG A 89 1.64 -8.59 0.42
CA ARG A 89 2.45 -9.43 1.31
C ARG A 89 1.60 -10.34 2.19
N ALA A 90 0.46 -9.85 2.67
CA ALA A 90 -0.47 -10.66 3.45
C ALA A 90 -1.08 -11.79 2.61
N LEU A 91 -1.40 -11.52 1.34
CA LEU A 91 -1.88 -12.54 0.40
C LEU A 91 -0.83 -13.63 0.16
N LEU A 92 0.44 -13.27 0.08
CA LEU A 92 1.51 -14.27 -0.04
C LEU A 92 1.64 -15.13 1.20
N GLU A 93 1.43 -14.58 2.38
CA GLU A 93 1.40 -15.35 3.62
C GLU A 93 0.23 -16.33 3.62
N MET A 94 -0.91 -15.91 3.07
CA MET A 94 -2.10 -16.76 2.97
C MET A 94 -1.91 -17.90 1.96
N ASN A 95 -1.37 -17.60 0.78
CA ASN A 95 -1.13 -18.57 -0.27
C ASN A 95 0.01 -18.11 -1.18
N ALA A 96 1.11 -18.84 -1.17
CA ALA A 96 2.28 -18.53 -1.97
C ALA A 96 2.03 -18.63 -3.49
N GLU A 97 0.98 -19.32 -3.91
CA GLU A 97 0.62 -19.46 -5.33
C GLU A 97 0.21 -18.13 -5.98
N TYR A 98 -0.15 -17.12 -5.19
CA TYR A 98 -0.48 -15.79 -5.72
C TYR A 98 0.75 -15.00 -6.18
N ARG A 99 1.96 -15.47 -5.84
CA ARG A 99 3.19 -14.73 -6.13
C ARG A 99 3.38 -14.37 -7.61
N PRO A 100 3.21 -15.30 -8.58
CA PRO A 100 3.38 -14.94 -10.00
C PRO A 100 2.43 -13.83 -10.45
N ALA A 101 1.16 -13.90 -10.07
CA ALA A 101 0.16 -12.90 -10.45
C ALA A 101 0.47 -11.54 -9.83
N LEU A 102 0.78 -11.52 -8.53
CA LEU A 102 1.11 -10.27 -7.83
C LEU A 102 2.40 -9.65 -8.34
N LYS A 103 3.40 -10.47 -8.63
CA LYS A 103 4.67 -10.00 -9.17
C LYS A 103 4.48 -9.41 -10.58
N ALA A 104 3.68 -10.05 -11.43
CA ALA A 104 3.36 -9.55 -12.76
C ALA A 104 2.62 -8.22 -12.71
N ALA A 105 1.76 -8.01 -11.72
CA ALA A 105 1.05 -6.75 -11.51
C ALA A 105 1.95 -5.65 -10.91
N GLY A 106 3.14 -5.99 -10.43
CA GLY A 106 4.09 -5.04 -9.86
C GLY A 106 3.75 -4.59 -8.44
N VAL A 107 2.84 -5.27 -7.75
CA VAL A 107 2.39 -4.85 -6.41
C VAL A 107 3.23 -5.42 -5.27
N LEU A 108 4.13 -6.38 -5.56
CA LEU A 108 5.02 -6.97 -4.57
C LEU A 108 6.28 -6.16 -4.32
N THR A 109 6.69 -5.35 -5.28
CA THR A 109 7.91 -4.57 -5.18
C THR A 109 7.64 -3.27 -4.44
N ARG A 110 8.42 -3.01 -3.39
CA ARG A 110 8.35 -1.71 -2.70
C ARG A 110 8.84 -0.63 -3.65
N ASP A 111 8.08 0.44 -3.74
CA ASP A 111 8.50 1.63 -4.47
C ASP A 111 9.58 2.36 -3.67
N PRO A 112 10.86 2.38 -4.12
CA PRO A 112 11.92 3.03 -3.36
C PRO A 112 11.95 4.54 -3.51
N ARG A 113 11.03 5.11 -4.32
CA ARG A 113 11.03 6.55 -4.56
C ARG A 113 10.67 7.31 -3.30
N MET A 114 11.52 8.26 -2.95
CA MET A 114 11.33 9.19 -1.85
C MET A 114 11.37 10.61 -2.41
N LYS A 115 10.91 11.57 -1.62
CA LYS A 115 11.06 12.96 -2.00
C LYS A 115 12.57 13.26 -2.14
N GLU A 116 13.00 13.67 -3.33
CA GLU A 116 14.39 13.96 -3.61
C GLU A 116 14.81 15.22 -2.85
N ARG A 117 15.98 15.16 -2.23
CA ARG A 117 16.53 16.29 -1.48
C ARG A 117 16.86 17.45 -2.39
N LYS A 118 16.53 18.66 -1.96
CA LYS A 118 16.97 19.86 -2.63
C LYS A 118 18.51 19.91 -2.61
N LYS A 119 19.12 20.17 -3.75
CA LYS A 119 20.56 20.29 -3.89
C LYS A 119 20.94 21.76 -4.00
N TYR A 120 22.17 22.08 -3.63
CA TYR A 120 22.68 23.45 -3.78
C TYR A 120 22.65 23.87 -5.26
N CYS A 121 22.55 25.16 -5.52
CA CYS A 121 22.43 25.77 -6.85
C CYS A 121 21.14 25.42 -7.59
N LEU A 122 20.20 24.72 -6.93
CA LEU A 122 18.89 24.40 -7.48
C LEU A 122 17.79 24.94 -6.58
N LYS A 123 16.66 25.32 -7.15
CA LYS A 123 15.49 25.76 -6.36
C LYS A 123 14.74 24.59 -5.73
N ALA A 124 14.82 23.43 -6.35
CA ALA A 124 14.28 22.17 -5.84
C ALA A 124 15.30 21.08 -6.16
N ALA A 125 14.96 19.80 -5.99
CA ALA A 125 15.90 18.70 -6.21
C ALA A 125 16.58 18.77 -7.57
N ARG A 126 15.82 19.10 -8.62
CA ARG A 126 16.32 19.17 -10.01
C ARG A 126 15.93 20.46 -10.71
N ARG A 127 15.20 21.34 -10.06
CA ARG A 127 14.75 22.59 -10.65
C ARG A 127 15.86 23.63 -10.56
N ALA A 128 16.46 23.93 -11.71
CA ALA A 128 17.49 24.96 -11.79
C ALA A 128 16.86 26.37 -11.68
N PRO A 129 17.58 27.33 -11.08
CA PRO A 129 17.12 28.71 -11.11
C PRO A 129 17.10 29.24 -12.54
N GLN A 130 16.15 30.10 -12.82
CA GLN A 130 16.04 30.70 -14.14
C GLN A 130 17.27 31.60 -14.41
N PHE A 131 17.91 31.32 -15.52
CA PHE A 131 19.04 32.16 -15.94
C PHE A 131 18.53 33.49 -16.46
N SER A 132 19.00 34.56 -15.83
CA SER A 132 18.70 35.94 -16.26
C SER A 132 19.84 36.47 -17.07
N LYS A 133 19.65 36.65 -18.36
CA LYS A 133 20.62 37.21 -19.25
C LYS A 133 20.49 38.72 -19.26
N ARG A 134 21.55 39.40 -18.87
CA ARG A 134 21.67 40.86 -19.03
C ARG A 134 22.78 41.15 -19.99
#